data_baef2191d1e224d27c83f54d2eaf79af
#
_entry.id   baef2191d1e224d27c83f54d2eaf79af
#
_cell.length_a   1.000
_cell.length_b   1.000
_cell.length_c   1.000
_cell.angle_alpha   90.00
_cell.angle_beta   90.00
_cell.angle_gamma   90.00
#
_symmetry.space_group_name_H-M   'P 1'
#
loop_
_entity.id
_entity.type
_entity.pdbx_description
1 polymer ?
#
loop_
_entity_poly.entity_id
_entity_poly.type
_entity_poly.pdbx_seq_one_letter_code
_entity_poly.pdbx_strand_id
1 'polypeptide(L)'
;CLIGGNPNILLLDKQIAVVSGKNCFLFDKETGKFLTKVGHVGEDPEAYSGPAPTYNDVDGLLYFMRRPATLQKYDMQGKYRGKLTIPTPPASPGDFCFTDSLVIGHYNNLAMGYNARSLLFFNEAGEQVDTVPSLFPVLPEKGVQDIASISVIKQGNAGIVLSNFKDGENSASITGIPFLWKSDGEVRFKESFNDTIY
;
A
#
# COMPACT_ATOMS: atom_id res chain seq x y z
N CYS A 1 12.48 -15.79 -17.61
CA CYS A 1 11.57 -15.43 -16.50
C CYS A 1 10.15 -15.84 -16.89
N LEU A 2 9.50 -16.69 -16.11
CA LEU A 2 8.09 -17.05 -16.31
C LEU A 2 7.24 -16.07 -15.50
N ILE A 3 6.46 -15.25 -16.19
CA ILE A 3 5.43 -14.40 -15.58
C ILE A 3 4.17 -15.26 -15.48
N GLY A 4 3.68 -15.44 -14.24
CA GLY A 4 2.43 -16.16 -13.99
C GLY A 4 1.20 -15.41 -14.49
N GLY A 5 0.03 -16.03 -14.42
CA GLY A 5 -1.24 -15.37 -14.74
C GLY A 5 -1.52 -14.18 -13.80
N ASN A 6 -2.17 -13.13 -14.34
CA ASN A 6 -2.56 -11.90 -13.62
C ASN A 6 -1.40 -11.13 -12.94
N PRO A 7 -0.36 -10.72 -13.67
CA PRO A 7 0.67 -9.86 -13.11
C PRO A 7 0.13 -8.45 -12.86
N ASN A 8 0.60 -7.80 -11.78
CA ASN A 8 0.45 -6.36 -11.63
C ASN A 8 1.59 -5.66 -12.36
N ILE A 9 1.26 -4.59 -13.09
CA ILE A 9 2.21 -3.85 -13.92
C ILE A 9 2.25 -2.40 -13.43
N LEU A 10 3.46 -1.90 -13.16
CA LEU A 10 3.72 -0.51 -12.85
C LEU A 10 4.60 0.06 -13.95
N LEU A 11 4.09 1.07 -14.66
CA LEU A 11 4.83 1.78 -15.71
C LEU A 11 5.66 2.88 -15.08
N LEU A 12 6.96 2.87 -15.37
CA LEU A 12 7.94 3.87 -14.97
C LEU A 12 8.46 4.59 -16.21
N ASP A 13 9.31 5.60 -16.04
CA ASP A 13 9.82 6.38 -17.17
C ASP A 13 10.51 5.52 -18.23
N LYS A 14 11.52 4.75 -17.83
CA LYS A 14 12.36 3.93 -18.73
C LYS A 14 12.20 2.43 -18.49
N GLN A 15 11.45 2.02 -17.50
CA GLN A 15 11.32 0.62 -17.11
C GLN A 15 9.86 0.25 -16.85
N ILE A 16 9.62 -1.04 -16.79
CA ILE A 16 8.33 -1.62 -16.40
C ILE A 16 8.59 -2.53 -15.20
N ALA A 17 7.94 -2.27 -14.09
CA ALA A 17 7.94 -3.20 -12.97
C ALA A 17 6.78 -4.19 -13.11
N VAL A 18 7.08 -5.48 -13.09
CA VAL A 18 6.12 -6.57 -13.22
C VAL A 18 6.14 -7.40 -11.94
N VAL A 19 5.02 -7.39 -11.23
CA VAL A 19 4.83 -8.18 -10.02
C VAL A 19 4.11 -9.48 -10.38
N SER A 20 4.77 -10.60 -10.14
CA SER A 20 4.21 -11.93 -10.40
C SER A 20 4.53 -12.89 -9.24
N GLY A 21 3.49 -13.41 -8.60
CA GLY A 21 3.61 -14.23 -7.40
C GLY A 21 4.28 -13.46 -6.25
N LYS A 22 5.42 -13.93 -5.78
CA LYS A 22 6.22 -13.29 -4.71
C LYS A 22 7.39 -12.45 -5.23
N ASN A 23 7.41 -12.12 -6.52
CA ASN A 23 8.55 -11.47 -7.15
C ASN A 23 8.15 -10.15 -7.82
N CYS A 24 9.07 -9.20 -7.78
CA CYS A 24 9.05 -7.98 -8.57
C CYS A 24 10.22 -8.01 -9.56
N PHE A 25 9.94 -7.82 -10.84
CA PHE A 25 10.91 -7.84 -11.92
C PHE A 25 10.91 -6.50 -12.65
N LEU A 26 12.08 -6.04 -13.07
CA LEU A 26 12.21 -4.87 -13.92
C LEU A 26 12.57 -5.29 -15.34
N PHE A 27 11.91 -4.65 -16.28
CA PHE A 27 12.14 -4.80 -17.71
C PHE A 27 12.42 -3.42 -18.32
N ASP A 28 13.24 -3.39 -19.33
CA ASP A 28 13.41 -2.21 -20.18
C ASP A 28 12.11 -1.92 -20.93
N LYS A 29 11.64 -0.68 -20.89
CA LYS A 29 10.32 -0.29 -21.42
C LYS A 29 10.27 -0.31 -22.94
N GLU A 30 11.38 -0.01 -23.59
CA GLU A 30 11.43 0.08 -25.06
C GLU A 30 11.63 -1.30 -25.69
N THR A 31 12.53 -2.10 -25.12
CA THR A 31 12.93 -3.39 -25.71
C THR A 31 12.22 -4.59 -25.13
N GLY A 32 11.55 -4.43 -23.99
CA GLY A 32 10.96 -5.53 -23.22
C GLY A 32 12.00 -6.47 -22.58
N LYS A 33 13.27 -6.12 -22.62
CA LYS A 33 14.35 -6.96 -22.10
C LYS A 33 14.29 -7.01 -20.58
N PHE A 34 14.40 -8.22 -20.01
CA PHE A 34 14.56 -8.41 -18.57
C PHE A 34 15.85 -7.73 -18.08
N LEU A 35 15.76 -6.94 -17.03
CA LEU A 35 16.89 -6.25 -16.41
C LEU A 35 17.31 -6.91 -15.10
N THR A 36 16.40 -6.99 -14.14
CA THR A 36 16.73 -7.52 -12.82
C THR A 36 15.48 -7.96 -12.05
N LYS A 37 15.70 -8.68 -10.95
CA LYS A 37 14.72 -8.91 -9.90
C LYS A 37 15.00 -7.93 -8.76
N VAL A 38 13.96 -7.32 -8.21
CA VAL A 38 14.06 -6.37 -7.10
C VAL A 38 13.78 -7.09 -5.80
N GLY A 39 14.77 -7.18 -4.92
CA GLY A 39 14.62 -7.75 -3.58
C GLY A 39 13.90 -9.10 -3.54
N HIS A 40 13.24 -9.38 -2.41
CA HIS A 40 12.47 -10.62 -2.23
C HIS A 40 11.51 -10.54 -1.04
N VAL A 41 10.51 -11.39 -1.03
CA VAL A 41 9.63 -11.61 0.12
C VAL A 41 10.34 -12.54 1.10
N GLY A 42 10.46 -12.16 2.37
CA GLY A 42 11.15 -12.95 3.40
C GLY A 42 11.19 -12.28 4.77
N GLU A 43 12.02 -12.84 5.66
CA GLU A 43 12.17 -12.39 7.05
C GLU A 43 13.51 -11.70 7.34
N ASP A 44 14.47 -11.75 6.42
CA ASP A 44 15.76 -11.09 6.60
C ASP A 44 15.63 -9.55 6.58
N PRO A 45 16.63 -8.79 7.05
CA PRO A 45 16.53 -7.34 7.23
C PRO A 45 16.23 -6.54 5.97
N GLU A 46 16.57 -7.06 4.79
CA GLU A 46 16.32 -6.39 3.50
C GLU A 46 15.02 -6.84 2.85
N ALA A 47 14.41 -7.94 3.29
CA ALA A 47 13.19 -8.49 2.72
C ALA A 47 11.98 -7.58 2.94
N TYR A 48 10.98 -7.72 2.09
CA TYR A 48 9.67 -7.06 2.20
C TYR A 48 8.56 -8.11 2.42
N SER A 49 7.39 -7.65 2.91
CA SER A 49 6.24 -8.53 3.17
C SER A 49 5.38 -8.81 1.93
N GLY A 50 5.41 -7.91 0.95
CA GLY A 50 4.64 -8.03 -0.29
C GLY A 50 5.40 -7.45 -1.48
N PRO A 51 5.29 -8.07 -2.66
CA PRO A 51 6.14 -7.76 -3.81
C PRO A 51 5.68 -6.54 -4.64
N ALA A 52 4.56 -5.89 -4.27
CA ALA A 52 4.05 -4.73 -4.98
C ALA A 52 4.75 -3.45 -4.49
N PRO A 53 5.53 -2.77 -5.34
CA PRO A 53 6.17 -1.52 -4.98
C PRO A 53 5.27 -0.31 -5.22
N THR A 54 5.58 0.77 -4.51
CA THR A 54 5.22 2.13 -4.89
C THR A 54 6.48 2.85 -5.38
N TYR A 55 6.41 3.50 -6.51
CA TYR A 55 7.50 4.29 -7.05
C TYR A 55 7.47 5.70 -6.47
N ASN A 56 8.61 6.15 -5.96
CA ASN A 56 8.81 7.54 -5.58
C ASN A 56 9.56 8.25 -6.71
N ASP A 57 8.89 9.14 -7.40
CA ASP A 57 9.43 9.91 -8.52
C ASP A 57 10.38 11.03 -8.08
N VAL A 58 10.42 11.35 -6.79
CA VAL A 58 11.32 12.37 -6.22
C VAL A 58 12.75 11.82 -6.08
N ASP A 59 12.91 10.64 -5.51
CA ASP A 59 14.22 10.00 -5.29
C ASP A 59 14.56 8.88 -6.29
N GLY A 60 13.59 8.52 -7.14
CA GLY A 60 13.76 7.48 -8.17
C GLY A 60 13.83 6.06 -7.61
N LEU A 61 13.32 5.81 -6.40
CA LEU A 61 13.39 4.52 -5.74
C LEU A 61 12.03 3.79 -5.74
N LEU A 62 12.10 2.47 -5.62
CA LEU A 62 10.97 1.61 -5.38
C LEU A 62 10.85 1.30 -3.88
N TYR A 63 9.67 1.51 -3.33
CA TYR A 63 9.36 1.32 -1.92
C TYR A 63 8.43 0.13 -1.73
N PHE A 64 8.84 -0.81 -0.90
CA PHE A 64 8.08 -2.02 -0.60
C PHE A 64 7.69 -2.07 0.88
N MET A 65 6.46 -2.41 1.15
CA MET A 65 5.99 -2.57 2.51
C MET A 65 6.66 -3.77 3.21
N ARG A 66 7.26 -3.51 4.36
CA ARG A 66 7.63 -4.51 5.36
C ARG A 66 6.83 -4.27 6.64
N ARG A 67 5.85 -5.10 6.84
CA ARG A 67 4.97 -4.99 8.01
C ARG A 67 5.75 -5.22 9.31
N PRO A 68 5.37 -4.57 10.42
CA PRO A 68 4.25 -3.62 10.50
C PRO A 68 4.62 -2.17 10.14
N ALA A 69 5.89 -1.78 10.14
CA ALA A 69 6.28 -0.40 10.33
C ALA A 69 7.39 0.12 9.42
N THR A 70 7.71 -0.55 8.32
CA THR A 70 8.81 -0.08 7.46
C THR A 70 8.48 -0.15 5.97
N LEU A 71 9.05 0.80 5.22
CA LEU A 71 9.15 0.78 3.77
C LEU A 71 10.60 0.49 3.39
N GLN A 72 10.83 -0.63 2.70
CA GLN A 72 12.14 -1.02 2.17
C GLN A 72 12.39 -0.32 0.85
N LYS A 73 13.56 0.32 0.69
CA LYS A 73 13.94 1.11 -0.48
C LYS A 73 14.86 0.32 -1.39
N TYR A 74 14.56 0.30 -2.69
CA TYR A 74 15.40 -0.33 -3.71
C TYR A 74 15.58 0.59 -4.91
N ASP A 75 16.76 0.57 -5.52
CA ASP A 75 16.99 1.29 -6.76
C ASP A 75 16.50 0.51 -8.00
N MET A 76 16.61 1.16 -9.14
CA MET A 76 16.20 0.62 -10.44
C MET A 76 17.15 -0.48 -10.97
N GLN A 77 18.21 -0.80 -10.24
CA GLN A 77 19.08 -1.95 -10.45
C GLN A 77 18.76 -3.11 -9.50
N GLY A 78 17.71 -2.95 -8.67
CA GLY A 78 17.27 -3.95 -7.69
C GLY A 78 18.10 -4.01 -6.42
N LYS A 79 18.98 -3.04 -6.19
CA LYS A 79 19.85 -2.98 -5.01
C LYS A 79 19.14 -2.30 -3.85
N TYR A 80 19.26 -2.88 -2.66
CA TYR A 80 18.73 -2.31 -1.41
C TYR A 80 19.42 -0.98 -1.06
N ARG A 81 18.62 0.02 -0.69
CA ARG A 81 19.03 1.39 -0.39
C ARG A 81 18.64 1.87 1.00
N GLY A 82 18.23 0.95 1.87
CA GLY A 82 17.83 1.27 3.22
C GLY A 82 16.33 1.18 3.44
N LYS A 83 15.86 1.74 4.51
CA LYS A 83 14.46 1.68 4.92
C LYS A 83 13.97 2.99 5.50
N LEU A 84 12.66 3.18 5.48
CA LEU A 84 11.95 4.25 6.17
C LEU A 84 11.01 3.62 7.19
N THR A 85 11.07 4.07 8.44
CA THR A 85 10.07 3.70 9.46
C THR A 85 8.84 4.57 9.28
N ILE A 86 7.66 3.97 9.34
CA ILE A 86 6.39 4.65 9.14
C ILE A 86 5.51 4.55 10.39
N PRO A 87 4.61 5.52 10.63
CA PRO A 87 3.60 5.42 11.68
C PRO A 87 2.69 4.21 11.47
N THR A 88 2.31 3.53 12.56
CA THR A 88 1.44 2.33 12.53
C THR A 88 0.28 2.37 13.51
N PRO A 89 -0.38 3.49 13.77
CA PRO A 89 -1.54 3.54 14.65
C PRO A 89 -2.86 3.43 13.85
N PRO A 90 -3.69 2.45 14.10
CA PRO A 90 -3.50 1.18 14.81
C PRO A 90 -2.96 0.06 13.91
N ALA A 91 -2.73 0.31 12.62
CA ALA A 91 -2.27 -0.65 11.64
C ALA A 91 -1.31 -0.02 10.61
N SER A 92 -0.66 -0.85 9.80
CA SER A 92 0.12 -0.40 8.65
C SER A 92 -0.79 0.22 7.59
N PRO A 93 -0.32 1.21 6.82
CA PRO A 93 -1.09 1.74 5.70
C PRO A 93 -1.36 0.67 4.65
N GLY A 94 -2.53 0.75 4.02
CA GLY A 94 -2.90 -0.08 2.88
C GLY A 94 -2.22 0.39 1.60
N ASP A 95 -2.20 1.70 1.39
CA ASP A 95 -1.58 2.39 0.27
C ASP A 95 -0.72 3.55 0.78
N PHE A 96 0.26 3.96 -0.01
CA PHE A 96 1.05 5.16 0.26
C PHE A 96 1.51 5.84 -1.02
N CYS A 97 1.71 7.16 -0.95
CA CYS A 97 2.24 8.01 -2.01
C CYS A 97 3.33 8.94 -1.48
N PHE A 98 4.05 9.55 -2.41
CA PHE A 98 5.14 10.47 -2.10
C PHE A 98 4.88 11.85 -2.71
N THR A 99 5.19 12.90 -1.93
CA THR A 99 5.38 14.28 -2.41
C THR A 99 6.85 14.65 -2.27
N ASP A 100 7.23 15.87 -2.64
CA ASP A 100 8.63 16.34 -2.57
C ASP A 100 9.25 16.23 -1.17
N SER A 101 8.46 16.27 -0.12
CA SER A 101 8.93 16.29 1.27
C SER A 101 8.22 15.34 2.21
N LEU A 102 7.11 14.72 1.77
CA LEU A 102 6.25 13.92 2.64
C LEU A 102 5.92 12.57 2.04
N VAL A 103 5.72 11.62 2.92
CA VAL A 103 5.05 10.35 2.64
C VAL A 103 3.63 10.44 3.16
N ILE A 104 2.68 10.03 2.34
CA ILE A 104 1.25 10.01 2.68
C ILE A 104 0.82 8.55 2.73
N GLY A 105 0.34 8.10 3.88
CA GLY A 105 -0.20 6.77 4.07
C GLY A 105 -1.71 6.80 4.20
N HIS A 106 -2.41 5.92 3.47
CA HIS A 106 -3.83 5.67 3.64
C HIS A 106 -4.04 4.56 4.67
N TYR A 107 -4.64 4.89 5.79
CA TYR A 107 -4.90 3.99 6.90
C TYR A 107 -6.37 3.58 6.90
N ASN A 108 -6.63 2.45 6.31
CA ASN A 108 -7.98 1.91 6.22
C ASN A 108 -8.44 1.37 7.57
N ASN A 109 -9.66 1.74 7.98
CA ASN A 109 -10.27 1.38 9.27
C ASN A 109 -10.75 -0.06 9.40
N LEU A 110 -10.17 -0.99 8.65
CA LEU A 110 -10.76 -2.31 8.54
C LEU A 110 -10.10 -3.34 9.42
N ALA A 111 -10.93 -4.10 10.08
CA ALA A 111 -10.63 -5.38 10.74
C ALA A 111 -9.48 -5.40 11.76
N MET A 112 -8.65 -4.38 11.81
CA MET A 112 -7.44 -4.31 12.65
C MET A 112 -7.52 -3.23 13.73
N GLY A 113 -8.68 -2.61 13.90
CA GLY A 113 -8.92 -1.52 14.84
C GLY A 113 -9.25 -0.22 14.14
N TYR A 114 -9.83 0.72 14.90
CA TYR A 114 -10.30 2.00 14.42
C TYR A 114 -9.17 3.00 14.24
N ASN A 115 -9.08 3.57 13.07
CA ASN A 115 -8.38 4.82 12.88
C ASN A 115 -9.40 5.93 12.58
N ALA A 116 -9.46 6.96 13.41
CA ALA A 116 -10.28 8.14 13.16
C ALA A 116 -9.74 9.00 11.98
N ARG A 117 -8.65 8.57 11.37
CA ARG A 117 -7.92 9.29 10.33
C ARG A 117 -7.78 8.42 9.10
N SER A 118 -8.12 8.96 7.93
CA SER A 118 -7.94 8.28 6.65
C SER A 118 -6.51 8.41 6.15
N LEU A 119 -5.92 9.60 6.23
CA LEU A 119 -4.57 9.86 5.79
C LEU A 119 -3.69 10.33 6.94
N LEU A 120 -2.46 9.83 6.96
CA LEU A 120 -1.37 10.37 7.77
C LEU A 120 -0.27 10.88 6.84
N PHE A 121 0.22 12.07 7.14
CA PHE A 121 1.36 12.68 6.46
C PHE A 121 2.57 12.60 7.39
N PHE A 122 3.68 12.11 6.91
CA PHE A 122 4.91 11.99 7.69
C PHE A 122 6.15 12.30 6.85
N ASN A 123 7.19 12.78 7.52
CA ASN A 123 8.47 13.09 6.91
C ASN A 123 9.34 11.85 6.75
N GLU A 124 10.53 11.99 6.17
CA GLU A 124 11.49 10.89 5.98
C GLU A 124 12.04 10.29 7.30
N ALA A 125 11.93 11.00 8.41
CA ALA A 125 12.24 10.46 9.74
C ALA A 125 11.11 9.59 10.31
N GLY A 126 9.94 9.54 9.63
CA GLY A 126 8.75 8.84 10.10
C GLY A 126 7.94 9.64 11.12
N GLU A 127 8.23 10.94 11.30
CA GLU A 127 7.47 11.82 12.20
C GLU A 127 6.20 12.29 11.51
N GLN A 128 5.05 12.07 12.16
CA GLN A 128 3.77 12.54 11.67
C GLN A 128 3.71 14.06 11.72
N VAL A 129 3.39 14.69 10.59
CA VAL A 129 3.30 16.15 10.45
C VAL A 129 1.87 16.65 10.24
N ASP A 130 1.00 15.83 9.66
CA ASP A 130 -0.40 16.20 9.42
C ASP A 130 -1.31 14.96 9.31
N THR A 131 -2.63 15.19 9.29
CA THR A 131 -3.64 14.14 9.15
C THR A 131 -4.88 14.62 8.44
N VAL A 132 -5.56 13.72 7.73
CA VAL A 132 -6.93 13.91 7.26
C VAL A 132 -7.85 12.96 8.03
N PRO A 133 -8.90 13.46 8.69
CA PRO A 133 -9.85 12.61 9.40
C PRO A 133 -10.60 11.70 8.42
N SER A 134 -11.09 10.57 8.92
CA SER A 134 -12.01 9.73 8.16
C SER A 134 -13.33 10.45 7.93
N LEU A 135 -13.86 10.35 6.72
CA LEU A 135 -15.15 10.93 6.35
C LEU A 135 -16.33 10.12 6.91
N PHE A 136 -16.08 8.90 7.35
CA PHE A 136 -17.09 8.04 7.93
C PHE A 136 -17.08 8.16 9.45
N PRO A 137 -18.29 8.11 10.09
CA PRO A 137 -18.36 8.12 11.54
C PRO A 137 -17.53 6.98 12.10
N VAL A 138 -16.70 7.31 13.08
CA VAL A 138 -15.93 6.32 13.83
C VAL A 138 -16.94 5.49 14.62
N LEU A 139 -17.10 4.22 14.26
CA LEU A 139 -17.81 3.29 15.13
C LEU A 139 -17.01 3.13 16.43
N PRO A 140 -17.64 2.78 17.57
CA PRO A 140 -16.94 2.61 18.83
C PRO A 140 -15.76 1.63 18.69
N GLU A 141 -14.73 1.82 19.51
CA GLU A 141 -13.46 1.09 19.48
C GLU A 141 -13.66 -0.44 19.43
N LYS A 142 -13.73 -1.00 18.24
CA LYS A 142 -13.78 -2.45 18.02
C LYS A 142 -12.44 -2.92 17.47
N GLY A 143 -11.92 -3.96 18.07
CA GLY A 143 -10.68 -4.58 17.64
C GLY A 143 -10.92 -5.92 16.95
N VAL A 144 -9.84 -6.57 16.54
CA VAL A 144 -9.86 -7.92 15.94
C VAL A 144 -10.55 -8.94 16.86
N GLN A 145 -10.41 -8.77 18.17
CA GLN A 145 -11.06 -9.61 19.21
C GLN A 145 -12.60 -9.56 19.18
N ASP A 146 -13.17 -8.50 18.61
CA ASP A 146 -14.61 -8.29 18.54
C ASP A 146 -15.23 -8.87 17.27
N ILE A 147 -14.38 -9.34 16.34
CA ILE A 147 -14.84 -9.94 15.10
C ILE A 147 -15.35 -11.36 15.35
N ALA A 148 -16.59 -11.61 14.93
CA ALA A 148 -17.21 -12.93 14.95
C ALA A 148 -16.87 -13.73 13.69
N SER A 149 -16.90 -13.08 12.52
CA SER A 149 -16.54 -13.71 11.24
C SER A 149 -16.10 -12.69 10.21
N ILE A 150 -15.28 -13.15 9.26
CA ILE A 150 -14.85 -12.38 8.08
C ILE A 150 -15.23 -13.16 6.83
N SER A 151 -15.87 -12.49 5.89
CA SER A 151 -16.15 -13.01 4.56
C SER A 151 -15.48 -12.16 3.51
N VAL A 152 -14.91 -12.79 2.48
CA VAL A 152 -14.25 -12.09 1.39
C VAL A 152 -14.90 -12.49 0.08
N ILE A 153 -15.47 -11.51 -0.63
CA ILE A 153 -16.02 -11.66 -1.96
C ILE A 153 -15.01 -11.05 -2.93
N LYS A 154 -14.43 -11.85 -3.82
CA LYS A 154 -13.43 -11.42 -4.81
C LYS A 154 -14.00 -11.39 -6.21
N GLN A 155 -13.63 -10.35 -6.97
CA GLN A 155 -13.88 -10.23 -8.39
C GLN A 155 -12.60 -9.70 -9.07
N GLY A 156 -11.85 -10.56 -9.73
CA GLY A 156 -10.52 -10.22 -10.26
C GLY A 156 -9.54 -9.84 -9.14
N ASN A 157 -8.93 -8.67 -9.25
CA ASN A 157 -8.03 -8.11 -8.24
C ASN A 157 -8.75 -7.34 -7.14
N ALA A 158 -10.01 -6.96 -7.36
CA ALA A 158 -10.83 -6.27 -6.38
C ALA A 158 -11.57 -7.26 -5.47
N GLY A 159 -11.95 -6.82 -4.30
CA GLY A 159 -12.74 -7.60 -3.37
C GLY A 159 -13.48 -6.74 -2.36
N ILE A 160 -14.50 -7.33 -1.77
CA ILE A 160 -15.20 -6.76 -0.61
C ILE A 160 -14.90 -7.67 0.58
N VAL A 161 -14.41 -7.10 1.65
CA VAL A 161 -14.27 -7.76 2.95
C VAL A 161 -15.44 -7.34 3.81
N LEU A 162 -16.21 -8.30 4.26
CA LEU A 162 -17.31 -8.12 5.21
C LEU A 162 -16.86 -8.64 6.57
N SER A 163 -16.83 -7.78 7.57
CA SER A 163 -16.55 -8.16 8.96
C SER A 163 -17.83 -8.07 9.76
N ASN A 164 -18.22 -9.19 10.38
CA ASN A 164 -19.35 -9.27 11.30
C ASN A 164 -18.78 -9.27 12.73
N PHE A 165 -19.29 -8.40 13.57
CA PHE A 165 -18.86 -8.27 14.96
C PHE A 165 -19.76 -9.09 15.89
N LYS A 166 -19.24 -9.44 17.07
CA LYS A 166 -19.94 -10.26 18.08
C LYS A 166 -21.22 -9.63 18.62
N ASP A 167 -21.31 -8.30 18.54
CA ASP A 167 -22.51 -7.54 18.94
C ASP A 167 -23.57 -7.42 17.84
N GLY A 168 -23.32 -8.01 16.67
CA GLY A 168 -24.25 -8.02 15.54
C GLY A 168 -24.04 -6.87 14.55
N GLU A 169 -23.12 -5.93 14.80
CA GLU A 169 -22.76 -4.92 13.81
C GLU A 169 -21.90 -5.50 12.69
N ASN A 170 -21.90 -4.80 11.56
CA ASN A 170 -21.16 -5.22 10.38
C ASN A 170 -20.37 -4.06 9.80
N SER A 171 -19.23 -4.35 9.22
CA SER A 171 -18.48 -3.41 8.38
C SER A 171 -18.14 -4.02 7.03
N ALA A 172 -18.06 -3.18 6.02
CA ALA A 172 -17.64 -3.58 4.67
C ALA A 172 -16.45 -2.74 4.23
N SER A 173 -15.54 -3.36 3.50
CA SER A 173 -14.44 -2.66 2.88
C SER A 173 -14.12 -3.18 1.49
N ILE A 174 -13.57 -2.30 0.68
CA ILE A 174 -13.09 -2.65 -0.64
C ILE A 174 -11.59 -2.87 -0.58
N THR A 175 -11.10 -3.91 -1.22
CA THR A 175 -9.68 -4.24 -1.33
C THR A 175 -9.28 -4.37 -2.80
N GLY A 176 -7.99 -4.21 -3.10
CA GLY A 176 -7.44 -4.39 -4.44
C GLY A 176 -7.73 -3.24 -5.41
N ILE A 177 -8.29 -2.15 -4.92
CA ILE A 177 -8.42 -0.86 -5.62
C ILE A 177 -7.54 0.15 -4.88
N PRO A 178 -6.68 0.90 -5.57
CA PRO A 178 -5.92 1.96 -4.92
C PRO A 178 -6.85 3.07 -4.46
N PHE A 179 -6.71 3.48 -3.21
CA PHE A 179 -7.42 4.62 -2.64
C PHE A 179 -6.59 5.89 -2.71
N LEU A 180 -5.28 5.74 -2.86
CA LEU A 180 -4.30 6.81 -2.92
C LEU A 180 -3.39 6.56 -4.11
N TRP A 181 -3.29 7.53 -5.02
CA TRP A 181 -2.44 7.43 -6.21
C TRP A 181 -1.91 8.80 -6.63
N LYS A 182 -0.89 8.81 -7.48
CA LYS A 182 -0.34 10.04 -8.08
C LYS A 182 -0.70 10.09 -9.56
N SER A 183 -1.18 11.25 -10.03
CA SER A 183 -1.48 11.52 -11.43
C SER A 183 -1.14 12.97 -11.74
N ASP A 184 -0.39 13.19 -12.81
CA ASP A 184 0.05 14.52 -13.27
C ASP A 184 0.78 15.34 -12.18
N GLY A 185 1.57 14.66 -11.35
CA GLY A 185 2.31 15.26 -10.24
C GLY A 185 1.47 15.52 -8.97
N GLU A 186 0.16 15.35 -9.04
CA GLU A 186 -0.74 15.54 -7.90
C GLU A 186 -1.07 14.22 -7.23
N VAL A 187 -1.13 14.22 -5.89
CA VAL A 187 -1.65 13.10 -5.12
C VAL A 187 -3.16 13.17 -5.11
N ARG A 188 -3.79 12.07 -5.42
CA ARG A 188 -5.23 11.91 -5.47
C ARG A 188 -5.68 10.87 -4.45
N PHE A 189 -6.77 11.17 -3.79
CA PHE A 189 -7.35 10.31 -2.77
C PHE A 189 -8.85 10.14 -2.99
N LYS A 190 -9.31 8.90 -2.89
CA LYS A 190 -10.74 8.58 -2.89
C LYS A 190 -11.03 7.57 -1.80
N GLU A 191 -11.85 7.94 -0.85
CA GLU A 191 -12.30 7.03 0.21
C GLU A 191 -13.39 6.07 -0.31
N SER A 192 -13.46 4.88 0.30
CA SER A 192 -14.51 3.89 -0.03
C SER A 192 -15.89 4.50 0.16
N PHE A 193 -16.82 4.14 -0.72
CA PHE A 193 -18.23 4.59 -0.66
C PHE A 193 -18.43 6.12 -0.74
N ASN A 194 -17.42 6.84 -1.21
CA ASN A 194 -17.49 8.27 -1.48
C ASN A 194 -17.28 8.51 -2.97
N ASP A 195 -18.11 9.37 -3.58
CA ASP A 195 -18.01 9.69 -5.02
C ASP A 195 -17.02 10.82 -5.30
N THR A 196 -16.50 11.48 -4.26
CA THR A 196 -15.55 12.58 -4.40
C THR A 196 -14.11 12.08 -4.46
N ILE A 197 -13.33 12.63 -5.39
CA ILE A 197 -11.86 12.50 -5.47
C ILE A 197 -11.27 13.79 -4.92
N TYR A 198 -10.36 13.68 -3.99
CA TYR A 198 -9.62 14.78 -3.37
C TYR A 198 -8.22 14.89 -3.93
#